data_aab8d93b48fc9061d06ab778f13db9d5
#
_entry.id   aab8d93b48fc9061d06ab778f13db9d5
#
_cell.length_a   1.000
_cell.length_b   1.000
_cell.length_c   1.000
_cell.angle_alpha   90.00
_cell.angle_beta   90.00
_cell.angle_gamma   90.00
#
_symmetry.space_group_name_H-M   'P 1'
#
loop_
_entity.id
_entity.type
_entity.pdbx_description
1 polymer ?
#
loop_
_entity_poly.entity_id
_entity_poly.type
_entity_poly.pdbx_seq_one_letter_code
_entity_poly.pdbx_strand_id
1 'polypeptide(L)'
;NLSYLHIIVDSETGKRKDRTDYPIIAIREAILNALVHRDYSIHTEGMPIQIIMFENRIEIRNPDGIYGRIRIDQLGKVQSDTRNPIIASELEVLKITENRYSGIPTIRRAMREYNLPEPEFLDERGCFIVKLYKYKENEYNKMIESSEEKNLIIFCKTPRTRNEICHYLGINSVSYVMKKYVMPLVERGILKMSIPDKPKSTKQLFYCE
;
A
#
# COMPACT_ATOMS: atom_id res chain seq x y z
N ASN A 1 -10.61 4.56 11.84
CA ASN A 1 -11.39 4.06 10.69
C ASN A 1 -10.48 3.27 9.77
N LEU A 2 -10.63 1.94 9.77
CA LEU A 2 -9.79 1.00 9.01
C LEU A 2 -10.16 0.93 7.51
N SER A 3 -11.16 1.67 7.05
CA SER A 3 -11.59 1.64 5.65
C SER A 3 -12.39 2.89 5.31
N TYR A 4 -12.03 3.54 4.21
CA TYR A 4 -12.93 4.48 3.55
C TYR A 4 -14.00 3.68 2.82
N LEU A 5 -15.25 4.05 3.03
CA LEU A 5 -16.38 3.51 2.29
C LEU A 5 -16.49 4.26 0.96
N HIS A 6 -16.22 3.55 -0.13
CA HIS A 6 -16.45 4.07 -1.47
C HIS A 6 -17.82 3.64 -1.95
N ILE A 7 -18.61 4.60 -2.40
CA ILE A 7 -19.89 4.33 -3.06
C ILE A 7 -19.58 4.03 -4.53
N ILE A 8 -19.80 2.79 -4.95
CA ILE A 8 -19.71 2.39 -6.34
C ILE A 8 -21.12 2.13 -6.83
N VAL A 9 -21.48 2.73 -7.97
CA VAL A 9 -22.72 2.40 -8.67
C VAL A 9 -22.37 1.39 -9.74
N ASP A 10 -22.97 0.21 -9.66
CA ASP A 10 -22.85 -0.82 -10.68
C ASP A 10 -23.44 -0.30 -12.00
N SER A 11 -22.62 -0.24 -13.05
CA SER A 11 -22.98 0.33 -14.33
C SER A 11 -24.04 -0.46 -15.09
N GLU A 12 -24.20 -1.76 -14.80
CA GLU A 12 -25.18 -2.63 -15.47
C GLU A 12 -26.53 -2.65 -14.73
N THR A 13 -26.50 -2.65 -13.41
CA THR A 13 -27.70 -2.80 -12.58
C THR A 13 -28.19 -1.48 -11.95
N GLY A 14 -27.39 -0.41 -12.00
CA GLY A 14 -27.67 0.86 -11.35
C GLY A 14 -27.70 0.79 -9.81
N LYS A 15 -27.35 -0.37 -9.22
CA LYS A 15 -27.39 -0.56 -7.78
C LYS A 15 -26.15 0.02 -7.11
N ARG A 16 -26.37 0.73 -6.00
CA ARG A 16 -25.32 1.20 -5.12
C ARG A 16 -24.67 0.00 -4.41
N LYS A 17 -23.34 -0.08 -4.47
CA LYS A 17 -22.54 -1.05 -3.74
C LYS A 17 -21.52 -0.30 -2.91
N ASP A 18 -21.60 -0.44 -1.61
CA ASP A 18 -20.59 0.12 -0.69
C ASP A 18 -19.36 -0.78 -0.71
N ARG A 19 -18.23 -0.21 -1.09
CA ARG A 19 -16.95 -0.93 -1.19
C ARG A 19 -15.94 -0.30 -0.24
N THR A 20 -15.24 -1.14 0.50
CA THR A 20 -14.09 -0.75 1.32
C THR A 20 -12.81 -0.73 0.50
N ASP A 21 -11.78 -0.02 0.96
CA ASP A 21 -10.45 0.00 0.31
C ASP A 21 -9.83 -1.39 0.17
N TYR A 22 -10.12 -2.27 1.13
CA TYR A 22 -9.67 -3.66 1.17
C TYR A 22 -10.85 -4.60 1.39
N PRO A 23 -10.81 -5.83 0.83
CA PRO A 23 -11.82 -6.83 1.15
C PRO A 23 -11.77 -7.18 2.64
N ILE A 24 -12.88 -6.98 3.34
CA ILE A 24 -12.98 -7.26 4.77
C ILE A 24 -12.62 -8.72 5.08
N ILE A 25 -13.01 -9.64 4.19
CA ILE A 25 -12.70 -11.06 4.33
C ILE A 25 -11.19 -11.32 4.30
N ALA A 26 -10.42 -10.59 3.48
CA ALA A 26 -8.96 -10.75 3.43
C ALA A 26 -8.29 -10.27 4.71
N ILE A 27 -8.72 -9.13 5.24
CA ILE A 27 -8.21 -8.60 6.52
C ILE A 27 -8.55 -9.55 7.66
N ARG A 28 -9.81 -9.97 7.75
CA ARG A 28 -10.28 -10.92 8.78
C ARG A 28 -9.46 -12.20 8.75
N GLU A 29 -9.28 -12.78 7.59
CA GLU A 29 -8.56 -14.03 7.42
C GLU A 29 -7.06 -13.89 7.78
N ALA A 30 -6.43 -12.77 7.41
CA ALA A 30 -5.04 -12.50 7.77
C ALA A 30 -4.87 -12.34 9.31
N ILE A 31 -5.84 -11.71 9.99
CA ILE A 31 -5.83 -11.59 11.46
C ILE A 31 -6.04 -12.94 12.13
N LEU A 32 -7.00 -13.74 11.65
CA LEU A 32 -7.26 -15.07 12.19
C LEU A 32 -6.04 -15.99 12.02
N ASN A 33 -5.41 -15.97 10.86
CA ASN A 33 -4.15 -16.68 10.62
C ASN A 33 -3.05 -16.21 11.58
N ALA A 34 -2.93 -14.92 11.83
CA ALA A 34 -1.95 -14.40 12.79
C ALA A 34 -2.23 -14.94 14.21
N LEU A 35 -3.48 -14.99 14.65
CA LEU A 35 -3.86 -15.52 15.96
C LEU A 35 -3.57 -17.03 16.06
N VAL A 36 -3.97 -17.82 15.07
CA VAL A 36 -3.80 -19.28 15.06
C VAL A 36 -2.33 -19.68 14.99
N HIS A 37 -1.50 -18.94 14.26
CA HIS A 37 -0.09 -19.28 14.04
C HIS A 37 0.90 -18.48 14.89
N ARG A 38 0.42 -17.57 15.78
CA ARG A 38 1.29 -16.83 16.69
C ARG A 38 2.05 -17.78 17.60
N ASP A 39 3.33 -17.48 17.83
CA ASP A 39 4.06 -18.07 18.93
C ASP A 39 3.62 -17.42 20.24
N TYR A 40 3.05 -18.22 21.16
CA TYR A 40 2.64 -17.80 22.51
C TYR A 40 3.64 -18.23 23.58
N SER A 41 4.86 -18.61 23.18
CA SER A 41 5.92 -18.97 24.12
C SER A 41 6.52 -17.72 24.81
N ILE A 42 7.32 -17.97 25.82
CA ILE A 42 8.05 -16.93 26.56
C ILE A 42 8.99 -16.10 25.65
N HIS A 43 9.44 -16.67 24.52
CA HIS A 43 10.35 -15.99 23.60
C HIS A 43 9.70 -14.84 22.83
N THR A 44 8.38 -14.85 22.70
CA THR A 44 7.59 -13.81 22.03
C THR A 44 6.64 -13.08 22.98
N GLU A 45 6.80 -13.34 24.31
CA GLU A 45 6.10 -12.59 25.32
C GLU A 45 6.41 -11.09 25.18
N GLY A 46 5.40 -10.24 25.19
CA GLY A 46 5.58 -8.80 24.96
C GLY A 46 5.71 -8.37 23.49
N MET A 47 5.74 -9.31 22.54
CA MET A 47 5.73 -9.02 21.09
C MET A 47 4.29 -9.16 20.55
N PRO A 48 3.49 -8.10 20.41
CA PRO A 48 2.12 -8.22 19.93
C PRO A 48 2.06 -8.49 18.43
N ILE A 49 0.93 -9.05 17.97
CA ILE A 49 0.55 -8.97 16.56
C ILE A 49 0.37 -7.48 16.23
N GLN A 50 1.00 -7.01 15.16
CA GLN A 50 0.93 -5.62 14.73
C GLN A 50 0.12 -5.50 13.45
N ILE A 51 -0.79 -4.54 13.42
CA ILE A 51 -1.50 -4.14 12.20
C ILE A 51 -1.07 -2.71 11.90
N ILE A 52 -0.28 -2.54 10.82
CA ILE A 52 0.30 -1.25 10.45
C ILE A 52 -0.36 -0.81 9.14
N MET A 53 -0.94 0.39 9.17
CA MET A 53 -1.54 1.00 7.99
C MET A 53 -0.55 1.99 7.37
N PHE A 54 -0.24 1.77 6.11
CA PHE A 54 0.47 2.69 5.24
C PHE A 54 -0.53 3.31 4.25
N GLU A 55 -0.12 4.35 3.57
CA GLU A 55 -0.94 5.00 2.55
C GLU A 55 -1.40 4.05 1.44
N ASN A 56 -0.52 3.15 1.03
CA ASN A 56 -0.73 2.22 -0.09
C ASN A 56 -0.97 0.76 0.31
N ARG A 57 -0.84 0.38 1.59
CA ARG A 57 -0.98 -1.01 2.04
C ARG A 57 -1.31 -1.14 3.53
N ILE A 58 -1.77 -2.32 3.90
CA ILE A 58 -1.84 -2.79 5.28
C ILE A 58 -0.81 -3.91 5.44
N GLU A 59 -0.06 -3.88 6.55
CA GLU A 59 0.82 -4.97 6.97
C GLU A 59 0.30 -5.58 8.27
N ILE A 60 0.15 -6.90 8.27
CA ILE A 60 -0.17 -7.67 9.47
C ILE A 60 1.08 -8.47 9.78
N ARG A 61 1.72 -8.15 10.91
CA ARG A 61 2.97 -8.73 11.36
C ARG A 61 2.74 -9.63 12.56
N ASN A 62 3.14 -10.87 12.43
CA ASN A 62 3.05 -11.88 13.48
C ASN A 62 4.45 -12.20 13.99
N PRO A 63 4.73 -12.07 15.31
CA PRO A 63 6.02 -12.45 15.88
C PRO A 63 6.27 -13.94 15.68
N ASP A 64 7.55 -14.26 15.46
CA ASP A 64 8.07 -15.53 14.97
C ASP A 64 7.65 -15.83 13.51
N GLY A 65 8.41 -16.65 12.83
CA GLY A 65 8.22 -16.95 11.41
C GLY A 65 7.17 -18.01 11.12
N ILE A 66 7.29 -18.63 9.95
CA ILE A 66 6.45 -19.75 9.53
C ILE A 66 6.66 -20.94 10.46
N TYR A 67 5.55 -21.52 10.93
CA TYR A 67 5.57 -22.71 11.78
C TYR A 67 5.61 -24.00 10.97
N GLY A 68 6.38 -24.98 11.44
CA GLY A 68 6.43 -26.31 10.87
C GLY A 68 7.41 -26.44 9.68
N ARG A 69 7.11 -27.35 8.78
CA ARG A 69 7.98 -27.72 7.64
C ARG A 69 7.62 -27.01 6.33
N ILE A 70 6.59 -26.16 6.35
CA ILE A 70 6.13 -25.46 5.16
C ILE A 70 7.07 -24.29 4.81
N ARG A 71 7.33 -24.11 3.52
CA ARG A 71 8.10 -22.99 3.00
C ARG A 71 7.18 -21.89 2.49
N ILE A 72 7.69 -20.66 2.38
CA ILE A 72 6.92 -19.49 1.92
C ILE A 72 6.30 -19.70 0.54
N ASP A 73 7.02 -20.35 -0.37
CA ASP A 73 6.56 -20.65 -1.73
C ASP A 73 5.48 -21.74 -1.80
N GLN A 74 5.26 -22.47 -0.71
CA GLN A 74 4.25 -23.53 -0.58
C GLN A 74 2.96 -23.04 0.09
N LEU A 75 2.94 -21.81 0.63
CA LEU A 75 1.79 -21.25 1.31
C LEU A 75 0.52 -21.26 0.46
N GLY A 76 -0.53 -21.88 0.99
CA GLY A 76 -1.81 -22.04 0.31
C GLY A 76 -1.85 -23.12 -0.79
N LYS A 77 -0.75 -23.86 -1.01
CA LYS A 77 -0.65 -24.97 -1.95
C LYS A 77 -0.63 -26.34 -1.28
N VAL A 78 -0.13 -26.39 -0.07
CA VAL A 78 -0.07 -27.60 0.75
C VAL A 78 -0.71 -27.33 2.11
N GLN A 79 -1.10 -28.42 2.77
CA GLN A 79 -1.62 -28.35 4.13
C GLN A 79 -0.51 -27.89 5.07
N SER A 80 -0.78 -26.86 5.86
CA SER A 80 0.14 -26.34 6.86
C SER A 80 -0.08 -26.97 8.22
N ASP A 81 1.00 -27.13 8.97
CA ASP A 81 0.91 -27.45 10.39
C ASP A 81 0.29 -26.27 11.15
N THR A 82 -0.59 -26.58 12.12
CA THR A 82 -1.20 -25.55 12.96
C THR A 82 -0.44 -25.42 14.27
N ARG A 83 0.12 -24.22 14.55
CA ARG A 83 0.89 -23.99 15.79
C ARG A 83 0.00 -24.09 17.04
N ASN A 84 -1.21 -23.56 16.98
CA ASN A 84 -2.14 -23.51 18.11
C ASN A 84 -3.44 -24.25 17.76
N PRO A 85 -3.48 -25.59 17.80
CA PRO A 85 -4.63 -26.38 17.38
C PRO A 85 -5.88 -26.13 18.25
N ILE A 86 -5.70 -25.81 19.52
CA ILE A 86 -6.81 -25.48 20.43
C ILE A 86 -7.49 -24.20 19.97
N ILE A 87 -6.72 -23.12 19.71
CA ILE A 87 -7.28 -21.84 19.21
C ILE A 87 -8.00 -22.07 17.87
N ALA A 88 -7.39 -22.84 16.96
CA ALA A 88 -7.99 -23.14 15.68
C ALA A 88 -9.34 -23.86 15.85
N SER A 89 -9.41 -24.84 16.76
CA SER A 89 -10.65 -25.59 17.04
C SER A 89 -11.73 -24.71 17.66
N GLU A 90 -11.38 -23.83 18.59
CA GLU A 90 -12.35 -22.90 19.20
C GLU A 90 -12.92 -21.92 18.19
N LEU A 91 -12.08 -21.37 17.30
CA LEU A 91 -12.53 -20.48 16.23
C LEU A 91 -13.49 -21.19 15.24
N GLU A 92 -13.29 -22.46 15.02
CA GLU A 92 -14.16 -23.30 14.18
C GLU A 92 -15.52 -23.59 14.88
N VAL A 93 -15.49 -23.95 16.17
CA VAL A 93 -16.71 -24.14 17.00
C VAL A 93 -17.54 -22.88 17.04
N LEU A 94 -16.90 -21.72 17.18
CA LEU A 94 -17.55 -20.42 17.16
C LEU A 94 -18.02 -19.96 15.76
N LYS A 95 -17.80 -20.78 14.72
CA LYS A 95 -18.09 -20.46 13.32
C LYS A 95 -17.44 -19.16 12.83
N ILE A 96 -16.30 -18.79 13.41
CA ILE A 96 -15.51 -17.64 13.03
C ILE A 96 -14.66 -17.98 11.80
N THR A 97 -14.22 -19.23 11.67
CA THR A 97 -13.54 -19.76 10.49
C THR A 97 -14.39 -20.86 9.85
N GLU A 98 -14.44 -20.91 8.52
CA GLU A 98 -15.24 -21.92 7.81
C GLU A 98 -14.45 -23.18 7.51
N ASN A 99 -13.11 -23.08 7.32
CA ASN A 99 -12.22 -24.20 7.00
C ASN A 99 -10.79 -23.93 7.45
N ARG A 100 -10.15 -24.92 8.10
CA ARG A 100 -8.77 -24.81 8.65
C ARG A 100 -7.66 -24.53 7.64
N TYR A 101 -7.91 -24.72 6.34
CA TYR A 101 -6.86 -24.67 5.31
C TYR A 101 -7.13 -23.67 4.19
N SER A 102 -8.16 -22.86 4.33
CA SER A 102 -8.60 -21.94 3.28
C SER A 102 -8.03 -20.51 3.41
N GLY A 103 -7.29 -20.20 4.50
CA GLY A 103 -6.87 -18.85 4.83
C GLY A 103 -6.12 -18.11 3.73
N ILE A 104 -4.96 -18.60 3.32
CA ILE A 104 -4.15 -17.97 2.26
C ILE A 104 -4.88 -17.96 0.91
N PRO A 105 -5.47 -19.06 0.43
CA PRO A 105 -6.31 -19.07 -0.77
C PRO A 105 -7.44 -18.05 -0.74
N THR A 106 -8.11 -17.92 0.42
CA THR A 106 -9.21 -16.95 0.60
C THR A 106 -8.73 -15.52 0.51
N ILE A 107 -7.59 -15.18 1.14
CA ILE A 107 -6.98 -13.85 1.03
C ILE A 107 -6.67 -13.53 -0.45
N ARG A 108 -5.99 -14.44 -1.16
CA ARG A 108 -5.66 -14.26 -2.58
C ARG A 108 -6.91 -14.08 -3.45
N ARG A 109 -7.92 -14.92 -3.25
CA ARG A 109 -9.19 -14.84 -3.99
C ARG A 109 -9.88 -13.49 -3.75
N ALA A 110 -10.02 -13.07 -2.48
CA ALA A 110 -10.69 -11.84 -2.13
C ALA A 110 -9.97 -10.60 -2.71
N MET A 111 -8.64 -10.58 -2.72
CA MET A 111 -7.86 -9.52 -3.36
C MET A 111 -8.09 -9.46 -4.86
N ARG A 112 -8.13 -10.62 -5.55
CA ARG A 112 -8.43 -10.69 -6.99
C ARG A 112 -9.85 -10.24 -7.33
N GLU A 113 -10.85 -10.66 -6.55
CA GLU A 113 -12.26 -10.23 -6.72
C GLU A 113 -12.43 -8.72 -6.53
N TYR A 114 -11.57 -8.10 -5.72
CA TYR A 114 -11.49 -6.64 -5.57
C TYR A 114 -10.61 -5.96 -6.63
N ASN A 115 -10.06 -6.71 -7.58
CA ASN A 115 -9.11 -6.21 -8.59
C ASN A 115 -7.91 -5.45 -7.97
N LEU A 116 -7.46 -5.92 -6.80
CA LEU A 116 -6.30 -5.41 -6.08
C LEU A 116 -5.06 -6.27 -6.38
N PRO A 117 -3.85 -5.77 -6.10
CA PRO A 117 -2.63 -6.55 -6.24
C PRO A 117 -2.67 -7.86 -5.45
N GLU A 118 -1.93 -8.87 -5.93
CA GLU A 118 -1.72 -10.10 -5.16
C GLU A 118 -1.09 -9.77 -3.80
N PRO A 119 -1.54 -10.42 -2.72
CA PRO A 119 -0.95 -10.23 -1.40
C PRO A 119 0.46 -10.79 -1.36
N GLU A 120 1.35 -10.12 -0.64
CA GLU A 120 2.69 -10.62 -0.34
C GLU A 120 2.71 -11.29 1.03
N PHE A 121 3.45 -12.39 1.11
CA PHE A 121 3.72 -13.13 2.34
C PHE A 121 5.23 -13.21 2.50
N LEU A 122 5.73 -12.75 3.62
CA LEU A 122 7.16 -12.69 3.92
C LEU A 122 7.44 -13.36 5.27
N ASP A 123 8.57 -14.04 5.33
CA ASP A 123 9.12 -14.59 6.55
C ASP A 123 10.50 -13.97 6.76
N GLU A 124 10.53 -12.87 7.51
CA GLU A 124 11.71 -12.03 7.64
C GLU A 124 11.93 -11.59 9.08
N ARG A 125 13.19 -11.63 9.51
CA ARG A 125 13.64 -11.11 10.81
C ARG A 125 12.83 -11.62 12.01
N GLY A 126 12.44 -12.90 11.97
CA GLY A 126 11.63 -13.50 13.03
C GLY A 126 10.19 -12.98 13.07
N CYS A 127 9.66 -12.57 11.95
CA CYS A 127 8.27 -12.16 11.78
C CYS A 127 7.70 -12.76 10.50
N PHE A 128 6.48 -13.26 10.59
CA PHE A 128 5.67 -13.52 9.40
C PHE A 128 4.82 -12.30 9.08
N ILE A 129 4.91 -11.80 7.85
CA ILE A 129 4.29 -10.55 7.43
C ILE A 129 3.35 -10.82 6.26
N VAL A 130 2.10 -10.37 6.40
CA VAL A 130 1.11 -10.32 5.32
C VAL A 130 0.97 -8.87 4.87
N LYS A 131 1.20 -8.58 3.58
CA LYS A 131 1.00 -7.26 2.99
C LYS A 131 -0.17 -7.31 2.01
N LEU A 132 -1.14 -6.44 2.23
CA LEU A 132 -2.28 -6.24 1.35
C LEU A 132 -2.17 -4.84 0.74
N TYR A 133 -2.01 -4.76 -0.58
CA TYR A 133 -1.84 -3.49 -1.30
C TYR A 133 -3.18 -2.94 -1.78
N LYS A 134 -3.33 -1.62 -1.68
CA LYS A 134 -4.52 -0.86 -2.14
C LYS A 134 -4.48 -0.55 -3.63
N TYR A 135 -3.28 -0.38 -4.19
CA TYR A 135 -3.06 0.00 -5.59
C TYR A 135 -1.96 -0.87 -6.20
N LYS A 136 -2.01 -1.07 -7.51
CA LYS A 136 -0.85 -1.56 -8.26
C LYS A 136 0.26 -0.52 -8.16
N GLU A 137 1.51 -0.95 -8.09
CA GLU A 137 2.67 -0.08 -7.94
C GLU A 137 2.68 1.06 -8.98
N ASN A 138 2.40 0.73 -10.24
CA ASN A 138 2.33 1.71 -11.32
C ASN A 138 1.20 2.76 -11.11
N GLU A 139 0.07 2.37 -10.54
CA GLU A 139 -1.06 3.27 -10.26
C GLU A 139 -0.73 4.19 -9.10
N TYR A 140 -0.10 3.63 -8.05
CA TYR A 140 0.36 4.39 -6.89
C TYR A 140 1.41 5.43 -7.28
N ASN A 141 2.42 5.04 -8.06
CA ASN A 141 3.45 5.95 -8.55
C ASN A 141 2.87 7.08 -9.40
N LYS A 142 1.93 6.79 -10.31
CA LYS A 142 1.21 7.82 -11.09
C LYS A 142 0.40 8.77 -10.20
N MET A 143 -0.22 8.25 -9.14
CA MET A 143 -0.98 9.07 -8.21
C MET A 143 -0.06 10.04 -7.44
N ILE A 144 1.09 9.56 -6.95
CA ILE A 144 2.09 10.40 -6.27
C ILE A 144 2.64 11.45 -7.24
N GLU A 145 3.06 11.08 -8.44
CA GLU A 145 3.55 12.01 -9.45
C GLU A 145 2.52 13.10 -9.77
N SER A 146 1.25 12.72 -9.93
CA SER A 146 0.17 13.69 -10.16
C SER A 146 -0.09 14.61 -8.94
N SER A 147 0.13 14.12 -7.73
CA SER A 147 0.01 14.89 -6.50
C SER A 147 1.18 15.86 -6.33
N GLU A 148 2.42 15.40 -6.57
CA GLU A 148 3.61 16.24 -6.56
C GLU A 148 3.54 17.33 -7.62
N GLU A 149 3.09 17.01 -8.85
CA GLU A 149 2.84 18.02 -9.90
C GLU A 149 1.83 19.07 -9.47
N LYS A 150 0.69 18.67 -8.89
CA LYS A 150 -0.31 19.61 -8.39
C LYS A 150 0.25 20.52 -7.31
N ASN A 151 0.98 19.97 -6.35
CA ASN A 151 1.59 20.73 -5.28
C ASN A 151 2.65 21.70 -5.81
N LEU A 152 3.45 21.28 -6.80
CA LEU A 152 4.42 22.13 -7.47
C LEU A 152 3.74 23.30 -8.22
N ILE A 153 2.64 23.03 -8.93
CA ILE A 153 1.84 24.07 -9.61
C ILE A 153 1.33 25.10 -8.60
N ILE A 154 0.77 24.64 -7.48
CA ILE A 154 0.30 25.54 -6.40
C ILE A 154 1.46 26.36 -5.84
N PHE A 155 2.62 25.76 -5.60
CA PHE A 155 3.82 26.46 -5.11
C PHE A 155 4.33 27.51 -6.11
N CYS A 156 4.20 27.25 -7.41
CA CYS A 156 4.59 28.15 -8.50
C CYS A 156 3.53 29.20 -8.87
N LYS A 157 2.40 29.31 -8.15
CA LYS A 157 1.51 30.48 -8.27
C LYS A 157 2.22 31.79 -7.94
N THR A 158 3.25 31.74 -7.11
CA THR A 158 4.22 32.81 -6.93
C THR A 158 5.48 32.46 -7.71
N PRO A 159 6.09 33.36 -8.50
CA PRO A 159 7.29 33.08 -9.27
C PRO A 159 8.43 32.53 -8.40
N ARG A 160 9.00 31.39 -8.78
CA ARG A 160 10.01 30.65 -8.01
C ARG A 160 11.28 30.42 -8.82
N THR A 161 12.40 30.48 -8.14
CA THR A 161 13.71 30.11 -8.67
C THR A 161 13.87 28.57 -8.68
N ARG A 162 14.86 28.08 -9.43
CA ARG A 162 15.23 26.66 -9.43
C ARG A 162 15.58 26.15 -8.03
N ASN A 163 16.32 26.95 -7.26
CA ASN A 163 16.76 26.55 -5.92
C ASN A 163 15.59 26.46 -4.94
N GLU A 164 14.63 27.40 -5.00
CA GLU A 164 13.42 27.33 -4.19
C GLU A 164 12.57 26.10 -4.52
N ILE A 165 12.45 25.77 -5.80
CA ILE A 165 11.74 24.55 -6.23
C ILE A 165 12.46 23.30 -5.73
N CYS A 166 13.78 23.24 -5.83
CA CYS A 166 14.57 22.11 -5.31
C CYS A 166 14.40 21.97 -3.79
N HIS A 167 14.46 23.07 -3.07
CA HIS A 167 14.26 23.08 -1.61
C HIS A 167 12.84 22.63 -1.24
N TYR A 168 11.83 23.10 -1.96
CA TYR A 168 10.43 22.70 -1.76
C TYR A 168 10.21 21.19 -1.97
N LEU A 169 10.83 20.61 -2.99
CA LEU A 169 10.75 19.18 -3.28
C LEU A 169 11.68 18.31 -2.41
N GLY A 170 12.54 18.93 -1.58
CA GLY A 170 13.52 18.22 -0.77
C GLY A 170 14.62 17.51 -1.58
N ILE A 171 14.88 17.95 -2.82
CA ILE A 171 15.80 17.31 -3.77
C ILE A 171 16.98 18.22 -4.05
N ASN A 172 18.20 17.77 -3.75
CA ASN A 172 19.42 18.57 -3.94
C ASN A 172 19.90 18.71 -5.39
N SER A 173 19.44 17.87 -6.30
CA SER A 173 19.88 17.88 -7.70
C SER A 173 19.00 18.77 -8.57
N VAL A 174 19.49 19.99 -8.86
CA VAL A 174 18.78 20.95 -9.72
C VAL A 174 18.50 20.38 -11.12
N SER A 175 19.48 19.71 -11.71
CA SER A 175 19.32 19.12 -13.06
C SER A 175 18.22 18.07 -13.10
N TYR A 176 18.13 17.24 -12.06
CA TYR A 176 17.09 16.22 -11.94
C TYR A 176 15.71 16.85 -11.78
N VAL A 177 15.57 17.82 -10.85
CA VAL A 177 14.31 18.53 -10.60
C VAL A 177 13.82 19.23 -11.87
N MET A 178 14.70 19.93 -12.56
CA MET A 178 14.33 20.62 -13.81
C MET A 178 13.86 19.62 -14.87
N LYS A 179 14.59 18.53 -15.08
CA LYS A 179 14.27 17.55 -16.13
C LYS A 179 13.00 16.76 -15.80
N LYS A 180 12.83 16.33 -14.55
CA LYS A 180 11.72 15.44 -14.17
C LYS A 180 10.42 16.18 -13.88
N TYR A 181 10.48 17.34 -13.23
CA TYR A 181 9.27 18.00 -12.71
C TYR A 181 8.93 19.30 -13.45
N VAL A 182 9.92 20.18 -13.69
CA VAL A 182 9.65 21.54 -14.15
C VAL A 182 9.49 21.62 -15.67
N MET A 183 10.43 21.05 -16.43
CA MET A 183 10.39 21.17 -17.90
C MET A 183 9.17 20.50 -18.53
N PRO A 184 8.71 19.33 -18.08
CA PRO A 184 7.47 18.75 -18.60
C PRO A 184 6.25 19.65 -18.40
N LEU A 185 6.18 20.38 -17.27
CA LEU A 185 5.12 21.35 -17.01
C LEU A 185 5.24 22.61 -17.87
N VAL A 186 6.47 23.03 -18.18
CA VAL A 186 6.73 24.13 -19.12
C VAL A 186 6.35 23.74 -20.55
N GLU A 187 6.73 22.53 -21.00
CA GLU A 187 6.39 22.00 -22.34
C GLU A 187 4.87 21.87 -22.53
N ARG A 188 4.16 21.53 -21.48
CA ARG A 188 2.66 21.47 -21.46
C ARG A 188 2.02 22.85 -21.31
N GLY A 189 2.81 23.93 -21.19
CA GLY A 189 2.30 25.30 -21.03
C GLY A 189 1.69 25.62 -19.66
N ILE A 190 1.80 24.70 -18.68
CA ILE A 190 1.27 24.87 -17.32
C ILE A 190 2.15 25.83 -16.50
N LEU A 191 3.48 25.69 -16.61
CA LEU A 191 4.42 26.62 -16.05
C LEU A 191 4.99 27.52 -17.17
N LYS A 192 5.20 28.79 -16.84
CA LYS A 192 5.83 29.79 -17.70
C LYS A 192 7.22 30.13 -17.18
N MET A 193 8.08 30.53 -18.08
CA MET A 193 9.44 31.02 -17.79
C MET A 193 9.48 32.54 -17.90
N SER A 194 10.07 33.22 -16.92
CA SER A 194 10.21 34.68 -16.96
C SER A 194 11.19 35.16 -18.06
N ILE A 195 12.16 34.34 -18.43
CA ILE A 195 13.16 34.61 -19.47
C ILE A 195 13.25 33.42 -20.42
N PRO A 196 12.26 33.24 -21.34
CA PRO A 196 12.23 32.07 -22.23
C PRO A 196 13.47 31.95 -23.13
N ASP A 197 13.98 33.07 -23.61
CA ASP A 197 15.15 33.13 -24.52
C ASP A 197 16.46 32.72 -23.86
N LYS A 198 16.52 32.73 -22.53
CA LYS A 198 17.69 32.31 -21.75
C LYS A 198 17.31 31.29 -20.67
N PRO A 199 16.94 30.06 -21.05
CA PRO A 199 16.43 29.06 -20.10
C PRO A 199 17.38 28.74 -18.95
N LYS A 200 18.69 28.86 -19.17
CA LYS A 200 19.74 28.58 -18.17
C LYS A 200 20.12 29.77 -17.30
N SER A 201 19.49 30.94 -17.46
CA SER A 201 19.76 32.13 -16.66
C SER A 201 19.61 31.83 -15.16
N THR A 202 20.51 32.38 -14.34
CA THR A 202 20.41 32.29 -12.87
C THR A 202 19.24 33.10 -12.30
N LYS A 203 18.76 34.10 -13.08
CA LYS A 203 17.59 34.94 -12.76
C LYS A 203 16.27 34.36 -13.27
N GLN A 204 16.28 33.16 -13.85
CA GLN A 204 15.08 32.50 -14.36
C GLN A 204 14.10 32.19 -13.24
N LEU A 205 12.85 32.61 -13.39
CA LEU A 205 11.73 32.23 -12.54
C LEU A 205 10.73 31.35 -13.30
N PHE A 206 10.06 30.49 -12.55
CA PHE A 206 9.00 29.62 -13.06
C PHE A 206 7.71 29.98 -12.30
N TYR A 207 6.61 30.13 -13.04
CA TYR A 207 5.32 30.52 -12.47
C TYR A 207 4.16 29.98 -13.30
N CYS A 208 2.98 29.90 -12.70
CA CYS A 208 1.71 29.69 -13.38
C CYS A 208 0.78 30.87 -13.13
N GLU A 209 -0.14 31.09 -14.03
CA GLU A 209 -1.23 32.07 -13.90
C GLU A 209 -2.38 31.51 -13.07
#